data_49f53a0741e0e715aff08ac583d689ed
#
_entry.id   49f53a0741e0e715aff08ac583d689ed
#
_cell.length_a   1.000
_cell.length_b   1.000
_cell.length_c   1.000
_cell.angle_alpha   90.00
_cell.angle_beta   90.00
_cell.angle_gamma   90.00
#
_symmetry.space_group_name_H-M   'P 1'
#
loop_
_entity.id
_entity.type
_entity.pdbx_description
1 polymer ?
#
loop_
_entity_poly.entity_id
_entity_poly.type
_entity_poly.pdbx_seq_one_letter_code
_entity_poly.pdbx_strand_id
1 'polypeptide(L)'
;FAPGATLSAVVQAESGEFRRVIMTPESYVEQSGRSLEANGFHEVEIHRVSEGYGQILHAFSTYESRNTRQDVEPFARGINSFQLMNDGERWWVVSIYWQAEGSANPIPEKYL
;
A
#
# COMPACT_ATOMS: atom_id res chain seq x y z
N PHE A 1 10.40 8.68 3.50
CA PHE A 1 9.49 8.58 4.66
C PHE A 1 9.82 9.64 5.70
N ALA A 2 8.78 10.19 6.33
CA ALA A 2 8.94 11.10 7.46
C ALA A 2 9.43 10.34 8.69
N PRO A 3 10.14 11.03 9.64
CA PRO A 3 10.41 10.44 10.94
C PRO A 3 9.09 10.03 11.61
N GLY A 4 9.03 8.83 12.17
CA GLY A 4 7.82 8.30 12.79
C GLY A 4 6.78 7.77 11.82
N ALA A 5 7.11 7.67 10.53
CA ALA A 5 6.18 7.12 9.53
C ALA A 5 5.80 5.68 9.85
N THR A 6 4.56 5.32 9.50
CA THR A 6 4.04 3.97 9.70
C THR A 6 3.60 3.34 8.40
N LEU A 7 3.78 2.03 8.31
CA LEU A 7 3.24 1.18 7.26
C LEU A 7 2.26 0.24 7.94
N SER A 8 1.03 0.17 7.45
CA SER A 8 0.00 -0.67 8.09
C SER A 8 -0.76 -1.45 7.03
N ALA A 9 -0.94 -2.75 7.29
CA ALA A 9 -1.78 -3.60 6.48
C ALA A 9 -3.03 -3.99 7.26
N VAL A 10 -4.18 -3.99 6.60
CA VAL A 10 -5.40 -4.60 7.15
C VAL A 10 -5.43 -6.04 6.70
N VAL A 11 -5.50 -6.95 7.66
CA VAL A 11 -5.59 -8.38 7.40
C VAL A 11 -6.82 -8.95 8.10
N GLN A 12 -7.37 -10.03 7.54
CA GLN A 12 -8.49 -10.73 8.14
C GLN A 12 -7.99 -12.01 8.81
N ALA A 13 -8.28 -12.17 10.11
CA ALA A 13 -7.96 -13.39 10.84
C ALA A 13 -8.93 -14.51 10.46
N GLU A 14 -8.57 -15.76 10.77
CA GLU A 14 -9.43 -16.92 10.53
C GLU A 14 -10.80 -16.79 11.20
N SER A 15 -10.86 -16.11 12.35
CA SER A 15 -12.12 -15.80 13.05
C SER A 15 -13.05 -14.85 12.30
N GLY A 16 -12.57 -14.21 11.22
CA GLY A 16 -13.29 -13.18 10.49
C GLY A 16 -13.02 -11.77 10.97
N GLU A 17 -12.31 -11.60 12.09
CA GLU A 17 -11.95 -10.28 12.59
C GLU A 17 -10.91 -9.61 11.71
N PHE A 18 -11.04 -8.28 11.55
CA PHE A 18 -10.04 -7.49 10.85
C PHE A 18 -9.05 -6.92 11.85
N ARG A 19 -7.77 -6.97 11.48
CA ARG A 19 -6.67 -6.46 12.31
C ARG A 19 -5.78 -5.56 11.49
N ARG A 20 -5.16 -4.60 12.17
CA ARG A 20 -4.15 -3.76 11.56
C ARG A 20 -2.77 -4.19 12.03
N VAL A 21 -1.92 -4.56 11.10
CA VAL A 21 -0.52 -4.87 11.37
C VAL A 21 0.29 -3.61 11.11
N ILE A 22 0.91 -3.06 12.16
CA ILE A 22 1.66 -1.82 12.09
C ILE A 22 3.15 -2.12 12.01
N MET A 23 3.83 -1.47 11.07
CA MET A 23 5.27 -1.61 10.86
C MET A 23 5.90 -0.25 10.72
N THR A 24 7.21 -0.15 11.02
CA THR A 24 8.02 0.99 10.59
C THR A 24 8.55 0.70 9.20
N PRO A 25 8.99 1.70 8.42
CA PRO A 25 9.65 1.43 7.13
C PRO A 25 10.81 0.46 7.27
N GLU A 26 11.61 0.59 8.32
CA GLU A 26 12.76 -0.27 8.59
C GLU A 26 12.34 -1.71 8.85
N SER A 27 11.32 -1.92 9.69
CA SER A 27 10.86 -3.26 10.01
C SER A 27 10.19 -3.94 8.81
N TYR A 28 9.52 -3.18 7.95
CA TYR A 28 8.95 -3.71 6.71
C TYR A 28 10.05 -4.25 5.79
N VAL A 29 11.11 -3.47 5.58
CA VAL A 29 12.25 -3.90 4.75
C VAL A 29 12.89 -5.17 5.34
N GLU A 30 13.08 -5.20 6.65
CA GLU A 30 13.68 -6.34 7.33
C GLU A 30 12.84 -7.61 7.25
N GLN A 31 11.52 -7.49 7.46
CA GLN A 31 10.62 -8.64 7.49
C GLN A 31 10.24 -9.16 6.11
N SER A 32 10.13 -8.27 5.14
CA SER A 32 9.57 -8.60 3.82
C SER A 32 10.60 -8.62 2.70
N GLY A 33 11.73 -7.91 2.88
CA GLY A 33 12.70 -7.72 1.81
C GLY A 33 13.26 -9.02 1.25
N ARG A 34 13.57 -9.99 2.10
CA ARG A 34 14.12 -11.28 1.68
C ARG A 34 13.13 -12.07 0.84
N SER A 35 11.86 -12.08 1.24
CA SER A 35 10.81 -12.78 0.50
C SER A 35 10.59 -12.13 -0.86
N LEU A 36 10.59 -10.81 -0.93
CA LEU A 36 10.43 -10.07 -2.16
C LEU A 36 11.59 -10.30 -3.13
N GLU A 37 12.82 -10.35 -2.63
CA GLU A 37 14.00 -10.65 -3.43
C GLU A 37 13.96 -12.08 -3.98
N ALA A 38 13.62 -13.05 -3.14
CA ALA A 38 13.63 -14.47 -3.50
C ALA A 38 12.55 -14.80 -4.54
N ASN A 39 11.37 -14.21 -4.45
CA ASN A 39 10.22 -14.54 -5.28
C ASN A 39 10.02 -13.58 -6.46
N GLY A 40 10.73 -12.47 -6.45
CA GLY A 40 10.49 -11.37 -7.38
C GLY A 40 9.24 -10.58 -6.99
N PHE A 41 9.25 -9.29 -7.26
CA PHE A 41 8.13 -8.44 -6.91
C PHE A 41 8.09 -7.21 -7.80
N HIS A 42 6.97 -7.05 -8.52
CA HIS A 42 6.70 -5.90 -9.36
C HIS A 42 5.33 -5.36 -9.01
N GLU A 43 5.30 -4.18 -8.42
CA GLU A 43 4.05 -3.49 -8.09
C GLU A 43 3.94 -2.25 -8.97
N VAL A 44 2.76 -2.09 -9.57
CA VAL A 44 2.45 -0.91 -10.37
C VAL A 44 1.17 -0.27 -9.88
N GLU A 45 1.11 1.06 -9.96
CA GLU A 45 -0.12 1.79 -9.71
C GLU A 45 -0.93 1.83 -11.00
N ILE A 46 -2.19 1.41 -10.91
CA ILE A 46 -3.09 1.40 -12.08
C ILE A 46 -4.13 2.52 -12.03
N HIS A 47 -4.34 3.13 -10.85
CA HIS A 47 -5.30 4.22 -10.69
C HIS A 47 -4.97 5.01 -9.43
N ARG A 48 -5.26 6.32 -9.43
CA ARG A 48 -5.04 7.16 -8.25
C ARG A 48 -6.14 8.20 -8.12
N VAL A 49 -6.65 8.35 -6.90
CA VAL A 49 -7.52 9.46 -6.51
C VAL A 49 -6.84 10.18 -5.35
N SER A 50 -6.64 11.48 -5.46
CA SER A 50 -5.96 12.24 -4.42
C SER A 50 -6.69 13.55 -4.12
N GLU A 51 -6.55 14.00 -2.87
CA GLU A 51 -7.09 15.27 -2.40
C GLU A 51 -6.06 15.93 -1.49
N GLY A 52 -5.95 17.25 -1.57
CA GLY A 52 -4.99 18.00 -0.79
C GLY A 52 -5.60 19.25 -0.20
N TYR A 53 -5.03 19.67 0.94
CA TYR A 53 -5.36 20.93 1.59
C TYR A 53 -4.12 21.43 2.31
N GLY A 54 -3.68 22.66 1.99
CA GLY A 54 -2.47 23.21 2.62
C GLY A 54 -1.28 22.27 2.44
N GLN A 55 -0.72 21.84 3.55
CA GLN A 55 0.45 20.97 3.58
C GLN A 55 0.12 19.49 3.66
N ILE A 56 -1.16 19.13 3.64
CA ILE A 56 -1.55 17.73 3.70
C ILE A 56 -2.12 17.25 2.37
N LEU A 57 -1.84 15.98 2.06
CA LEU A 57 -2.39 15.30 0.89
C LEU A 57 -2.66 13.86 1.27
N HIS A 58 -3.79 13.33 0.80
CA HIS A 58 -4.03 11.90 0.87
C HIS A 58 -4.38 11.35 -0.51
N ALA A 59 -4.10 10.07 -0.72
CA ALA A 59 -4.35 9.43 -2.00
C ALA A 59 -4.76 7.96 -1.81
N PHE A 60 -5.74 7.52 -2.61
CA PHE A 60 -6.04 6.12 -2.81
C PHE A 60 -5.35 5.69 -4.10
N SER A 61 -4.39 4.80 -3.97
CA SER A 61 -3.58 4.31 -5.07
C SER A 61 -3.85 2.82 -5.25
N THR A 62 -4.50 2.45 -6.35
CA THR A 62 -4.79 1.06 -6.64
C THR A 62 -3.56 0.41 -7.26
N TYR A 63 -3.16 -0.74 -6.73
CA TYR A 63 -1.96 -1.43 -7.17
C TYR A 63 -2.26 -2.83 -7.67
N GLU A 64 -1.37 -3.31 -8.53
CA GLU A 64 -1.29 -4.70 -8.94
C GLU A 64 0.12 -5.21 -8.72
N SER A 65 0.26 -6.38 -8.12
CA SER A 65 1.56 -6.98 -7.80
C SER A 65 1.75 -8.27 -8.57
N ARG A 66 2.93 -8.43 -9.16
CA ARG A 66 3.33 -9.62 -9.92
C ARG A 66 4.70 -10.08 -9.46
N ASN A 67 5.02 -11.34 -9.66
CA ASN A 67 6.36 -11.86 -9.40
C ASN A 67 7.33 -11.42 -10.49
N THR A 68 6.89 -11.38 -11.75
CA THR A 68 7.68 -10.90 -12.88
C THR A 68 6.82 -9.95 -13.72
N ARG A 69 7.47 -9.09 -14.51
CA ARG A 69 6.78 -8.18 -15.44
C ARG A 69 6.03 -8.92 -16.55
N GLN A 70 6.45 -10.16 -16.86
CA GLN A 70 5.86 -10.97 -17.90
C GLN A 70 4.58 -11.69 -17.46
N ASP A 71 4.32 -11.77 -16.17
CA ASP A 71 3.12 -12.40 -15.64
C ASP A 71 1.87 -11.66 -16.15
N VAL A 72 0.96 -12.39 -16.77
CA VAL A 72 -0.28 -11.83 -17.31
C VAL A 72 -1.19 -11.40 -16.19
N GLU A 73 -1.34 -12.27 -15.17
CA GLU A 73 -2.22 -11.99 -14.04
C GLU A 73 -1.41 -11.54 -12.81
N PRO A 74 -1.88 -10.52 -12.09
CA PRO A 74 -1.26 -10.18 -10.81
C PRO A 74 -1.58 -11.27 -9.77
N PHE A 75 -0.65 -11.51 -8.85
CA PHE A 75 -0.94 -12.40 -7.73
C PHE A 75 -1.71 -11.68 -6.62
N ALA A 76 -1.71 -10.36 -6.60
CA ALA A 76 -2.45 -9.55 -5.65
C ALA A 76 -2.80 -8.19 -6.25
N ARG A 77 -3.96 -7.68 -5.86
CA ARG A 77 -4.39 -6.30 -6.10
C ARG A 77 -4.89 -5.73 -4.80
N GLY A 78 -4.86 -4.42 -4.67
CA GLY A 78 -5.42 -3.75 -3.50
C GLY A 78 -5.34 -2.25 -3.64
N ILE A 79 -5.61 -1.57 -2.53
CA ILE A 79 -5.54 -0.11 -2.47
C ILE A 79 -4.61 0.29 -1.34
N ASN A 80 -3.66 1.17 -1.67
CA ASN A 80 -2.82 1.86 -0.69
C ASN A 80 -3.45 3.22 -0.39
N SER A 81 -3.69 3.50 0.88
CA SER A 81 -4.06 4.83 1.34
C SER A 81 -2.79 5.53 1.81
N PHE A 82 -2.39 6.57 1.09
CA PHE A 82 -1.21 7.36 1.42
C PHE A 82 -1.60 8.61 2.16
N GLN A 83 -0.79 8.96 3.17
CA GLN A 83 -0.87 10.27 3.81
C GLN A 83 0.50 10.94 3.69
N LEU A 84 0.51 12.16 3.17
CA LEU A 84 1.74 12.89 2.88
C LEU A 84 1.69 14.29 3.49
N MET A 85 2.87 14.82 3.79
CA MET A 85 3.04 16.17 4.28
C MET A 85 4.08 16.89 3.42
N ASN A 86 3.77 18.13 3.05
CA ASN A 86 4.74 19.02 2.41
C ASN A 86 5.30 19.95 3.50
N ASP A 87 6.61 19.94 3.70
CA ASP A 87 7.26 20.77 4.71
C ASP A 87 7.67 22.16 4.17
N GLY A 88 7.29 22.46 2.93
CA GLY A 88 7.68 23.68 2.23
C GLY A 88 8.79 23.46 1.21
N GLU A 89 9.51 22.35 1.30
CA GLU A 89 10.61 22.00 0.40
C GLU A 89 10.34 20.72 -0.35
N ARG A 90 9.71 19.72 0.30
CA ARG A 90 9.44 18.42 -0.33
C ARG A 90 8.25 17.73 0.33
N TRP A 91 7.76 16.70 -0.37
CA TRP A 91 6.75 15.80 0.17
C TRP A 91 7.38 14.69 0.98
N TRP A 92 6.74 14.37 2.09
CA TRP A 92 7.14 13.28 3.00
C TRP A 92 6.00 12.30 3.15
N VAL A 93 6.29 11.00 3.08
CA VAL A 93 5.31 9.98 3.38
C VAL A 93 5.18 9.86 4.89
N VAL A 94 3.99 10.14 5.40
CA VAL A 94 3.67 10.06 6.84
C VAL A 94 3.14 8.68 7.18
N SER A 95 2.34 8.10 6.29
CA SER A 95 1.71 6.81 6.52
C SER A 95 1.32 6.18 5.18
N ILE A 96 1.47 4.87 5.10
CA ILE A 96 0.85 4.06 4.06
C ILE A 96 0.01 3.00 4.76
N TYR A 97 -1.25 2.89 4.35
CA TYR A 97 -2.23 2.01 4.95
C TYR A 97 -2.95 1.28 3.83
N TRP A 98 -2.90 -0.05 3.81
CA TRP A 98 -3.40 -0.77 2.64
C TRP A 98 -4.21 -2.00 3.01
N GLN A 99 -5.03 -2.44 2.06
CA GLN A 99 -5.76 -3.69 2.13
C GLN A 99 -5.80 -4.33 0.76
N ALA A 100 -5.49 -5.61 0.71
CA ALA A 100 -5.58 -6.40 -0.51
C ALA A 100 -7.03 -6.71 -0.85
N GLU A 101 -7.32 -6.82 -2.15
CA GLU A 101 -8.62 -7.26 -2.65
C GLU A 101 -8.88 -8.70 -2.28
N GLY A 102 -10.11 -9.00 -1.85
CA GLY A 102 -10.58 -10.36 -1.63
C GLY A 102 -12.00 -10.51 -2.18
N SER A 103 -12.54 -11.71 -2.12
CA SER A 103 -13.89 -11.98 -2.63
C SER A 103 -14.98 -11.19 -1.92
N ALA A 104 -14.75 -10.86 -0.65
CA ALA A 104 -15.70 -10.09 0.16
C ALA A 104 -15.54 -8.57 0.00
N ASN A 105 -14.42 -8.12 -0.58
CA ASN A 105 -14.13 -6.71 -0.77
C ASN A 105 -13.50 -6.46 -2.16
N PRO A 106 -14.24 -6.71 -3.25
CA PRO A 106 -13.73 -6.42 -4.58
C PRO A 106 -13.49 -4.92 -4.75
N ILE A 107 -12.48 -4.55 -5.50
CA ILE A 107 -12.16 -3.14 -5.74
C ILE A 107 -13.29 -2.50 -6.54
N PRO A 108 -13.92 -1.41 -6.03
CA PRO A 108 -14.94 -0.71 -6.81
C PRO A 108 -14.40 -0.20 -8.14
N GLU A 109 -15.25 -0.24 -9.16
CA GLU A 109 -14.85 0.15 -10.51
C GLU A 109 -14.30 1.57 -10.60
N LYS A 110 -14.78 2.47 -9.74
CA LYS A 110 -14.29 3.86 -9.69
C LYS A 110 -12.81 3.99 -9.31
N TYR A 111 -12.20 2.90 -8.81
CA TYR A 111 -10.78 2.87 -8.45
C TYR A 111 -9.96 2.01 -9.40
N LEU A 112 -10.51 1.64 -10.54
CA LEU A 112 -9.81 0.81 -11.54
C LEU A 112 -9.47 1.56 -12.84
#